data_2da31663ac8c3db9b28c421fb7ff90a2
#
_entry.id   2da31663ac8c3db9b28c421fb7ff90a2
#
_cell.length_a   1.000
_cell.length_b   1.000
_cell.length_c   1.000
_cell.angle_alpha   90.00
_cell.angle_beta   90.00
_cell.angle_gamma   90.00
#
_symmetry.space_group_name_H-M   'P 1'
#
loop_
_entity.id
_entity.type
_entity.pdbx_description
1 polymer ?
#
loop_
_entity_poly.entity_id
_entity_poly.type
_entity_poly.pdbx_seq_one_letter_code
_entity_poly.pdbx_strand_id
1 'polypeptide(L)'
;MSPERLLFAYQLGLFPWYNEGEEILWWCPDPRFVLFPDEVRVSKSMKKILRDEVFSFTENKCFREVMLQCKNAYRKDQDGTWISDELIDSFTKLHANGFAKSFEVWQNDDLVGGFYGVQIGNVFCGESMFAKVSNASKAGFLN
;
A
#
# COMPACT_ATOMS: atom_id res chain seq x y z
N MET A 1 -0.29 -19.09 -1.96
CA MET A 1 -1.47 -18.20 -1.70
C MET A 1 -2.22 -17.98 -3.01
N SER A 2 -3.56 -18.20 -3.09
CA SER A 2 -4.31 -17.91 -4.33
C SER A 2 -5.00 -16.54 -4.26
N PRO A 3 -5.20 -15.85 -5.40
CA PRO A 3 -5.92 -14.58 -5.44
C PRO A 3 -7.35 -14.68 -4.93
N GLU A 4 -8.04 -15.79 -5.22
CA GLU A 4 -9.43 -16.03 -4.79
C GLU A 4 -9.51 -16.14 -3.26
N ARG A 5 -8.54 -16.82 -2.63
CA ARG A 5 -8.46 -16.95 -1.18
C ARG A 5 -8.20 -15.60 -0.51
N LEU A 6 -7.31 -14.78 -1.10
CA LEU A 6 -7.07 -13.40 -0.64
C LEU A 6 -8.36 -12.58 -0.74
N LEU A 7 -8.98 -12.55 -1.90
CA LEU A 7 -10.22 -11.78 -2.13
C LEU A 7 -11.32 -12.16 -1.13
N PHE A 8 -11.53 -13.46 -0.94
CA PHE A 8 -12.52 -13.96 0.02
C PHE A 8 -12.20 -13.53 1.46
N ALA A 9 -10.92 -13.60 1.86
CA ALA A 9 -10.49 -13.15 3.18
C ALA A 9 -10.76 -11.65 3.39
N TYR A 10 -10.40 -10.79 2.42
CA TYR A 10 -10.68 -9.36 2.50
C TYR A 10 -12.17 -9.03 2.57
N GLN A 11 -13.03 -9.78 1.89
CA GLN A 11 -14.49 -9.64 2.01
C GLN A 11 -15.01 -9.93 3.43
N LEU A 12 -14.29 -10.78 4.18
CA LEU A 12 -14.58 -11.09 5.60
C LEU A 12 -13.83 -10.19 6.59
N GLY A 13 -13.09 -9.19 6.12
CA GLY A 13 -12.28 -8.29 6.96
C GLY A 13 -10.95 -8.90 7.43
N LEU A 14 -10.56 -10.05 6.89
CA LEU A 14 -9.32 -10.74 7.20
C LEU A 14 -8.19 -10.32 6.26
N PHE A 15 -6.95 -10.24 6.77
CA PHE A 15 -5.76 -10.03 5.97
C PHE A 15 -4.63 -10.99 6.40
N PRO A 16 -3.73 -11.39 5.49
CA PRO A 16 -2.60 -12.25 5.83
C PRO A 16 -1.44 -11.43 6.39
N TRP A 17 -0.85 -11.90 7.48
CA TRP A 17 0.42 -11.36 7.98
C TRP A 17 1.21 -12.46 8.67
N TYR A 18 2.31 -12.88 8.07
CA TYR A 18 3.14 -14.00 8.47
C TYR A 18 4.56 -13.84 7.90
N ASN A 19 5.56 -14.51 8.46
CA ASN A 19 6.91 -14.49 7.93
C ASN A 19 7.10 -15.54 6.82
N GLU A 20 8.06 -15.32 5.95
CA GLU A 20 8.39 -16.27 4.89
C GLU A 20 8.82 -17.62 5.51
N GLY A 21 8.25 -18.72 4.99
CA GLY A 21 8.49 -20.08 5.50
C GLY A 21 7.60 -20.51 6.68
N GLU A 22 6.78 -19.61 7.22
CA GLU A 22 5.80 -19.93 8.26
C GLU A 22 4.39 -20.23 7.68
N GLU A 23 3.51 -20.78 8.53
CA GLU A 23 2.12 -20.94 8.15
C GLU A 23 1.43 -19.58 7.95
N ILE A 24 0.53 -19.52 6.97
CA ILE A 24 -0.21 -18.30 6.68
C ILE A 24 -1.17 -17.98 7.80
N LEU A 25 -0.87 -16.92 8.55
CA LEU A 25 -1.74 -16.41 9.60
C LEU A 25 -2.69 -15.34 9.05
N TRP A 26 -3.97 -15.45 9.40
CA TRP A 26 -5.04 -14.54 9.02
C TRP A 26 -5.49 -13.74 10.21
N TRP A 27 -5.53 -12.42 10.07
CA TRP A 27 -5.79 -11.49 11.17
C TRP A 27 -7.07 -10.70 10.94
N CYS A 28 -7.83 -10.51 12.03
CA CYS A 28 -9.00 -9.65 12.09
C CYS A 28 -8.98 -8.87 13.42
N PRO A 29 -8.25 -7.74 13.51
CA PRO A 29 -8.18 -6.95 14.74
C PRO A 29 -9.55 -6.39 15.14
N ASP A 30 -9.82 -6.39 16.43
CA ASP A 30 -10.96 -5.72 17.02
C ASP A 30 -10.48 -4.94 18.27
N PRO A 31 -10.60 -3.59 18.27
CA PRO A 31 -11.19 -2.73 17.23
C PRO A 31 -10.33 -2.61 15.96
N ARG A 32 -10.98 -2.42 14.83
CA ARG A 32 -10.31 -2.13 13.54
C ARG A 32 -10.05 -0.64 13.39
N PHE A 33 -8.80 -0.27 13.10
CA PHE A 33 -8.48 1.10 12.73
C PHE A 33 -9.05 1.41 11.34
N VAL A 34 -9.79 2.52 11.24
CA VAL A 34 -10.37 3.01 9.99
C VAL A 34 -10.14 4.52 9.87
N LEU A 35 -10.07 5.01 8.63
CA LEU A 35 -9.99 6.41 8.32
C LEU A 35 -11.12 6.78 7.36
N PHE A 36 -11.94 7.75 7.75
CA PHE A 36 -12.95 8.33 6.86
C PHE A 36 -12.33 9.48 6.08
N PRO A 37 -12.43 9.52 4.73
CA PRO A 37 -11.83 10.57 3.91
C PRO A 37 -12.16 11.98 4.38
N ASP A 38 -13.39 12.23 4.81
CA ASP A 38 -13.88 13.54 5.27
C ASP A 38 -13.23 13.98 6.61
N GLU A 39 -12.62 13.05 7.35
CA GLU A 39 -11.96 13.33 8.64
C GLU A 39 -10.47 13.60 8.50
N VAL A 40 -9.92 13.48 7.27
CA VAL A 40 -8.48 13.62 7.02
C VAL A 40 -8.04 15.07 7.25
N ARG A 41 -7.12 15.26 8.21
CA ARG A 41 -6.53 16.58 8.50
C ARG A 41 -5.21 16.76 7.77
N VAL A 42 -5.20 17.65 6.78
CA VAL A 42 -3.99 17.99 6.03
C VAL A 42 -3.28 19.17 6.69
N SER A 43 -2.02 18.97 7.12
CA SER A 43 -1.21 20.03 7.75
C SER A 43 -0.91 21.19 6.77
N LYS A 44 -0.60 22.39 7.32
CA LYS A 44 -0.24 23.55 6.49
C LYS A 44 0.99 23.30 5.61
N SER A 45 1.99 22.59 6.13
CA SER A 45 3.21 22.23 5.39
C SER A 45 2.88 21.27 4.23
N MET A 46 2.01 20.30 4.44
CA MET A 46 1.59 19.36 3.40
C MET A 46 0.74 20.04 2.31
N LYS A 47 -0.18 20.94 2.70
CA LYS A 47 -0.94 21.77 1.74
C LYS A 47 0.00 22.59 0.85
N LYS A 48 1.12 23.09 1.40
CA LYS A 48 2.12 23.78 0.60
C LYS A 48 2.80 22.85 -0.41
N ILE A 49 3.23 21.65 0.01
CA ILE A 49 3.88 20.64 -0.87
C ILE A 49 2.96 20.26 -2.04
N LEU A 50 1.68 20.01 -1.76
CA LEU A 50 0.68 19.66 -2.79
C LEU A 50 0.45 20.83 -3.75
N ARG A 51 0.30 22.04 -3.25
CA ARG A 51 0.10 23.25 -4.06
C ARG A 51 1.31 23.60 -4.94
N ASP A 52 2.52 23.41 -4.40
CA ASP A 52 3.76 23.75 -5.09
C ASP A 52 4.18 22.62 -6.07
N GLU A 53 3.33 21.61 -6.26
CA GLU A 53 3.48 20.48 -7.21
C GLU A 53 4.87 19.81 -7.14
N VAL A 54 5.38 19.64 -5.89
CA VAL A 54 6.70 19.03 -5.64
C VAL A 54 6.78 17.60 -6.16
N PHE A 55 5.61 16.92 -6.24
CA PHE A 55 5.45 15.55 -6.70
C PHE A 55 4.38 15.47 -7.79
N SER A 56 4.53 14.51 -8.69
CA SER A 56 3.45 14.05 -9.57
C SER A 56 2.96 12.67 -9.11
N PHE A 57 1.73 12.32 -9.49
CA PHE A 57 1.04 11.14 -8.98
C PHE A 57 0.47 10.32 -10.13
N THR A 58 0.50 9.00 -9.99
CA THR A 58 -0.17 8.07 -10.88
C THR A 58 -0.87 6.98 -10.09
N GLU A 59 -1.82 6.32 -10.73
CA GLU A 59 -2.51 5.15 -10.20
C GLU A 59 -2.26 3.96 -11.12
N ASN A 60 -1.94 2.80 -10.55
CA ASN A 60 -1.80 1.53 -11.26
C ASN A 60 -0.76 1.51 -12.40
N LYS A 61 0.22 2.41 -12.39
CA LYS A 61 1.24 2.52 -13.45
C LYS A 61 2.32 1.43 -13.32
N CYS A 62 2.72 1.12 -12.09
CA CYS A 62 3.79 0.15 -11.85
C CYS A 62 3.58 -0.64 -10.55
N PHE A 63 2.44 -1.33 -10.43
CA PHE A 63 2.01 -2.05 -9.22
C PHE A 63 3.08 -2.96 -8.62
N ARG A 64 3.68 -3.86 -9.46
CA ARG A 64 4.71 -4.80 -9.00
C ARG A 64 5.95 -4.06 -8.46
N GLU A 65 6.35 -2.97 -9.10
CA GLU A 65 7.47 -2.14 -8.64
C GLU A 65 7.17 -1.49 -7.29
N VAL A 66 5.97 -0.97 -7.08
CA VAL A 66 5.54 -0.43 -5.78
C VAL A 66 5.65 -1.50 -4.69
N MET A 67 5.21 -2.73 -4.94
CA MET A 67 5.35 -3.84 -3.98
C MET A 67 6.81 -4.17 -3.68
N LEU A 68 7.68 -4.22 -4.70
CA LEU A 68 9.12 -4.47 -4.54
C LEU A 68 9.78 -3.36 -3.71
N GLN A 69 9.42 -2.09 -3.95
CA GLN A 69 9.93 -0.97 -3.15
C GLN A 69 9.43 -1.06 -1.69
N CYS A 70 8.18 -1.49 -1.45
CA CYS A 70 7.67 -1.74 -0.10
C CYS A 70 8.39 -2.90 0.59
N LYS A 71 8.70 -4.00 -0.16
CA LYS A 71 9.47 -5.14 0.34
C LYS A 71 10.87 -4.72 0.80
N ASN A 72 11.54 -3.88 0.02
CA ASN A 72 12.92 -3.44 0.24
C ASN A 72 13.05 -2.19 1.12
N ALA A 73 11.93 -1.60 1.54
CA ALA A 73 11.96 -0.40 2.37
C ALA A 73 12.56 -0.69 3.74
N TYR A 74 13.61 0.06 4.10
CA TYR A 74 14.21 -0.04 5.44
C TYR A 74 13.21 0.41 6.52
N ARG A 75 13.04 -0.43 7.55
CA ARG A 75 12.25 -0.14 8.74
C ARG A 75 13.11 -0.37 9.98
N LYS A 76 13.31 0.67 10.78
CA LYS A 76 14.29 0.70 11.88
C LYS A 76 14.13 -0.42 12.91
N ASP A 77 12.90 -0.85 13.15
CA ASP A 77 12.56 -1.81 14.23
C ASP A 77 12.02 -3.14 13.66
N GLN A 78 12.35 -3.47 12.41
CA GLN A 78 11.88 -4.66 11.75
C GLN A 78 13.03 -5.38 11.04
N ASP A 79 13.34 -6.60 11.49
CA ASP A 79 14.28 -7.49 10.80
C ASP A 79 13.56 -8.20 9.65
N GLY A 80 13.85 -7.78 8.41
CA GLY A 80 13.25 -8.35 7.21
C GLY A 80 11.89 -7.75 6.83
N THR A 81 11.14 -8.48 6.04
CA THR A 81 9.83 -8.07 5.51
C THR A 81 8.87 -9.25 5.47
N TRP A 82 7.60 -9.00 5.75
CA TRP A 82 6.53 -9.96 5.57
C TRP A 82 6.08 -10.10 4.10
N ILE A 83 6.57 -9.22 3.20
CA ILE A 83 6.21 -9.23 1.78
C ILE A 83 7.08 -10.27 1.05
N SER A 84 6.60 -11.51 0.95
CA SER A 84 7.25 -12.59 0.20
C SER A 84 7.04 -12.46 -1.30
N ASP A 85 7.85 -13.16 -2.10
CA ASP A 85 7.67 -13.20 -3.56
C ASP A 85 6.35 -13.87 -3.96
N GLU A 86 5.90 -14.90 -3.21
CA GLU A 86 4.59 -15.53 -3.40
C GLU A 86 3.45 -14.50 -3.18
N LEU A 87 3.59 -13.63 -2.18
CA LEU A 87 2.61 -12.60 -1.90
C LEU A 87 2.57 -11.56 -3.03
N ILE A 88 3.75 -11.12 -3.52
CA ILE A 88 3.85 -10.21 -4.67
C ILE A 88 3.13 -10.78 -5.89
N ASP A 89 3.35 -12.05 -6.21
CA ASP A 89 2.71 -12.70 -7.35
C ASP A 89 1.20 -12.82 -7.19
N SER A 90 0.73 -13.12 -5.97
CA SER A 90 -0.70 -13.22 -5.67
C SER A 90 -1.40 -11.86 -5.76
N PHE A 91 -0.80 -10.81 -5.20
CA PHE A 91 -1.34 -9.44 -5.28
C PHE A 91 -1.25 -8.86 -6.70
N THR A 92 -0.22 -9.24 -7.48
CA THR A 92 -0.12 -8.85 -8.89
C THR A 92 -1.28 -9.44 -9.71
N LYS A 93 -1.70 -10.68 -9.41
CA LYS A 93 -2.88 -11.29 -10.03
C LYS A 93 -4.17 -10.60 -9.56
N LEU A 94 -4.29 -10.23 -8.27
CA LEU A 94 -5.41 -9.41 -7.79
C LEU A 94 -5.49 -8.05 -8.48
N HIS A 95 -4.33 -7.45 -8.73
CA HIS A 95 -4.24 -6.19 -9.47
C HIS A 95 -4.72 -6.35 -10.91
N ALA A 96 -4.28 -7.39 -11.62
CA ALA A 96 -4.75 -7.70 -12.98
C ALA A 96 -6.27 -7.92 -13.05
N ASN A 97 -6.88 -8.41 -11.97
CA ASN A 97 -8.34 -8.59 -11.82
C ASN A 97 -9.06 -7.32 -11.31
N GLY A 98 -8.35 -6.21 -11.09
CA GLY A 98 -8.91 -4.92 -10.68
C GLY A 98 -9.19 -4.74 -9.18
N PHE A 99 -8.83 -5.71 -8.33
CA PHE A 99 -9.08 -5.66 -6.89
C PHE A 99 -7.92 -5.04 -6.08
N ALA A 100 -6.68 -5.17 -6.54
CA ALA A 100 -5.56 -4.49 -5.90
C ALA A 100 -5.17 -3.25 -6.71
N LYS A 101 -4.78 -2.19 -5.99
CA LYS A 101 -4.43 -0.89 -6.55
C LYS A 101 -3.07 -0.44 -6.03
N SER A 102 -2.34 0.30 -6.85
CA SER A 102 -1.16 1.03 -6.44
C SER A 102 -1.29 2.51 -6.73
N PHE A 103 -0.62 3.30 -5.90
CA PHE A 103 -0.53 4.74 -6.05
C PHE A 103 0.94 5.12 -6.00
N GLU A 104 1.43 5.77 -7.04
CA GLU A 104 2.83 6.09 -7.22
C GLU A 104 3.07 7.59 -7.04
N VAL A 105 4.20 7.92 -6.44
CA VAL A 105 4.66 9.29 -6.22
C VAL A 105 5.98 9.47 -6.93
N TRP A 106 6.04 10.43 -7.83
CA TRP A 106 7.18 10.71 -8.70
C TRP A 106 7.76 12.08 -8.41
N GLN A 107 9.08 12.18 -8.54
CA GLN A 107 9.80 13.44 -8.55
C GLN A 107 10.88 13.38 -9.64
N ASN A 108 10.82 14.27 -10.63
CA ASN A 108 11.72 14.29 -11.77
C ASN A 108 11.83 12.92 -12.48
N ASP A 109 10.68 12.26 -12.73
CA ASP A 109 10.56 10.92 -13.32
C ASP A 109 11.07 9.75 -12.45
N ASP A 110 11.61 10.02 -11.26
CA ASP A 110 11.98 8.99 -10.30
C ASP A 110 10.79 8.58 -9.43
N LEU A 111 10.60 7.28 -9.24
CA LEU A 111 9.64 6.74 -8.29
C LEU A 111 10.18 6.90 -6.86
N VAL A 112 9.69 7.93 -6.15
CA VAL A 112 10.18 8.33 -4.83
C VAL A 112 9.29 7.94 -3.66
N GLY A 113 8.09 7.47 -3.94
CA GLY A 113 7.16 6.98 -2.93
C GLY A 113 5.99 6.24 -3.56
N GLY A 114 5.20 5.59 -2.74
CA GLY A 114 4.01 4.90 -3.19
C GLY A 114 3.45 3.99 -2.10
N PHE A 115 2.27 3.48 -2.36
CA PHE A 115 1.59 2.50 -1.53
C PHE A 115 0.69 1.61 -2.38
N TYR A 116 0.31 0.47 -1.82
CA TYR A 116 -0.64 -0.43 -2.46
C TYR A 116 -1.64 -0.95 -1.44
N GLY A 117 -2.72 -1.49 -1.95
CA GLY A 117 -3.76 -2.11 -1.13
C GLY A 117 -4.82 -2.82 -1.95
N VAL A 118 -5.84 -3.32 -1.27
CA VAL A 118 -6.98 -4.03 -1.85
C VAL A 118 -8.24 -3.19 -1.73
N GLN A 119 -8.97 -3.06 -2.81
CA GLN A 119 -10.25 -2.36 -2.84
C GLN A 119 -11.41 -3.37 -2.86
N ILE A 120 -12.25 -3.31 -1.83
CA ILE A 120 -13.49 -4.09 -1.73
C ILE A 120 -14.67 -3.13 -1.65
N GLY A 121 -15.42 -2.99 -2.72
CA GLY A 121 -16.48 -1.99 -2.79
C GLY A 121 -15.94 -0.58 -2.54
N ASN A 122 -16.46 0.10 -1.52
CA ASN A 122 -16.05 1.45 -1.12
C ASN A 122 -14.95 1.47 -0.05
N VAL A 123 -14.37 0.32 0.30
CA VAL A 123 -13.31 0.22 1.30
C VAL A 123 -11.99 -0.04 0.61
N PHE A 124 -10.97 0.76 0.93
CA PHE A 124 -9.59 0.52 0.54
C PHE A 124 -8.80 0.04 1.75
N CYS A 125 -8.28 -1.19 1.67
CA CYS A 125 -7.42 -1.79 2.67
C CYS A 125 -5.96 -1.51 2.29
N GLY A 126 -5.34 -0.48 2.90
CA GLY A 126 -3.93 -0.17 2.69
C GLY A 126 -3.03 -1.24 3.30
N GLU A 127 -2.09 -1.77 2.52
CA GLU A 127 -1.22 -2.87 2.92
C GLU A 127 0.17 -2.39 3.34
N SER A 128 0.83 -1.66 2.47
CA SER A 128 2.17 -1.16 2.74
C SER A 128 2.47 0.08 1.92
N MET A 129 3.44 0.87 2.42
CA MET A 129 3.92 2.06 1.73
C MET A 129 5.43 2.20 1.87
N PHE A 130 6.04 2.92 0.94
CA PHE A 130 7.44 3.32 1.00
C PHE A 130 7.62 4.80 0.67
N ALA A 131 8.72 5.38 1.11
CA ALA A 131 9.15 6.73 0.76
C ALA A 131 10.67 6.80 0.71
N LYS A 132 11.24 7.23 -0.40
CA LYS A 132 12.68 7.48 -0.58
C LYS A 132 13.05 8.91 -0.20
N VAL A 133 12.08 9.82 -0.30
CA VAL A 133 12.24 11.24 0.08
C VAL A 133 11.17 11.64 1.09
N SER A 134 11.49 12.64 1.91
CA SER A 134 10.57 13.12 2.94
C SER A 134 9.24 13.57 2.34
N ASN A 135 8.15 13.21 3.01
CA ASN A 135 6.76 13.52 2.67
C ASN A 135 6.18 12.83 1.42
N ALA A 136 6.95 12.07 0.63
CA ALA A 136 6.45 11.45 -0.59
C ALA A 136 5.22 10.55 -0.32
N SER A 137 5.32 9.58 0.59
CA SER A 137 4.19 8.68 0.88
C SER A 137 2.97 9.42 1.44
N LYS A 138 3.18 10.44 2.29
CA LYS A 138 2.07 11.27 2.79
C LYS A 138 1.40 12.08 1.70
N ALA A 139 2.19 12.66 0.78
CA ALA A 139 1.65 13.41 -0.35
C ALA A 139 0.82 12.50 -1.26
N GLY A 140 1.32 11.29 -1.58
CA GLY A 140 0.58 10.31 -2.38
C GLY A 140 -0.72 9.84 -1.73
N PHE A 141 -0.74 9.69 -0.40
CA PHE A 141 -1.94 9.30 0.33
C PHE A 141 -3.01 10.41 0.37
N LEU A 142 -2.62 11.68 0.22
CA LEU A 142 -3.50 12.85 0.33
C LEU A 142 -3.90 13.45 -1.03
N ASN A 143 -3.35 12.92 -2.12
CA ASN A 143 -3.70 13.32 -3.47
C ASN A 143 -4.92 12.55 -3.94
#